data_e562526a89c311c310bbb13347821b91
#
_entry.id   e562526a89c311c310bbb13347821b91
#
_cell.length_a   1.000
_cell.length_b   1.000
_cell.length_c   1.000
_cell.angle_alpha   90.00
_cell.angle_beta   90.00
_cell.angle_gamma   90.00
#
_symmetry.space_group_name_H-M   'P 1'
#
loop_
_entity.id
_entity.type
_entity.pdbx_description
1 polymer ?
#
loop_
_entity_poly.entity_id
_entity_poly.type
_entity_poly.pdbx_seq_one_letter_code
_entity_poly.pdbx_strand_id
1 'polypeptide(L)'
;MKETRAEYLPIQKLRPFEGHPFKVTDNEEMKQLTESILTQGLLTPLVVRPLENGTYEVISGHRRLYACKKAGIETVPVLIVELDRDAAAIALVDSNLHREHILPSEKAFAYKLKLEALKQQGQRTDLT
;
A
#
# COMPACT_ATOMS: atom_id res chain seq x y z
N MET A 1 -9.37 18.70 -8.00
CA MET A 1 -7.96 18.31 -7.90
C MET A 1 -7.73 17.56 -6.60
N LYS A 2 -7.06 16.45 -6.68
CA LYS A 2 -6.85 15.59 -5.52
C LYS A 2 -5.63 16.05 -4.74
N GLU A 3 -5.81 16.22 -3.44
CA GLU A 3 -4.75 16.69 -2.58
C GLU A 3 -3.98 15.54 -1.96
N THR A 4 -2.68 15.71 -1.85
CA THR A 4 -1.81 14.80 -1.12
C THR A 4 -1.35 15.54 0.14
N ARG A 5 -1.56 14.92 1.31
CA ARG A 5 -1.14 15.55 2.55
C ARG A 5 -0.42 14.56 3.44
N ALA A 6 0.54 15.05 4.18
CA ALA A 6 1.34 14.25 5.11
C ALA A 6 0.76 14.37 6.52
N GLU A 7 0.54 13.23 7.17
CA GLU A 7 0.04 13.19 8.55
C GLU A 7 0.64 12.00 9.28
N TYR A 8 0.48 12.00 10.60
CA TYR A 8 0.73 10.82 11.43
C TYR A 8 -0.62 10.21 11.78
N LEU A 9 -0.77 8.92 11.57
CA LEU A 9 -2.02 8.21 11.85
C LEU A 9 -1.77 7.05 12.81
N PRO A 10 -2.77 6.74 13.68
CA PRO A 10 -2.70 5.50 14.46
C PRO A 10 -2.66 4.30 13.53
N ILE A 11 -1.75 3.38 13.80
CA ILE A 11 -1.57 2.21 12.94
C ILE A 11 -2.83 1.35 12.88
N GLN A 12 -3.66 1.42 13.93
CA GLN A 12 -4.91 0.67 13.98
C GLN A 12 -5.93 1.10 12.92
N LYS A 13 -5.79 2.32 12.40
CA LYS A 13 -6.68 2.83 11.36
C LYS A 13 -6.27 2.41 9.95
N LEU A 14 -5.13 1.74 9.82
CA LEU A 14 -4.60 1.35 8.53
C LEU A 14 -5.04 -0.07 8.18
N ARG A 15 -5.47 -0.28 6.94
CA ARG A 15 -5.89 -1.58 6.42
C ARG A 15 -5.06 -1.92 5.19
N PRO A 16 -4.67 -3.19 5.01
CA PRO A 16 -4.01 -3.57 3.76
C PRO A 16 -4.98 -3.42 2.59
N PHE A 17 -4.44 -3.20 1.41
CA PHE A 17 -5.25 -3.10 0.19
C PHE A 17 -6.00 -4.42 -0.02
N GLU A 18 -7.31 -4.35 -0.19
CA GLU A 18 -8.14 -5.53 -0.43
C GLU A 18 -7.78 -6.15 -1.77
N GLY A 19 -7.52 -7.46 -1.75
CA GLY A 19 -7.09 -8.16 -2.95
C GLY A 19 -5.62 -7.98 -3.29
N HIS A 20 -4.84 -7.51 -2.33
CA HIS A 20 -3.39 -7.28 -2.47
C HIS A 20 -2.69 -8.55 -2.99
N PRO A 21 -2.08 -8.50 -4.18
CA PRO A 21 -1.52 -9.71 -4.79
C PRO A 21 -0.11 -10.05 -4.30
N PHE A 22 0.54 -9.14 -3.57
CA PHE A 22 1.92 -9.32 -3.17
C PHE A 22 2.00 -9.90 -1.76
N LYS A 23 2.83 -10.93 -1.62
CA LYS A 23 2.98 -11.62 -0.35
C LYS A 23 3.92 -10.86 0.57
N VAL A 24 3.51 -10.68 1.82
CA VAL A 24 4.40 -10.17 2.87
C VAL A 24 4.95 -11.40 3.60
N THR A 25 6.27 -11.57 3.52
CA THR A 25 6.94 -12.73 4.09
C THR A 25 7.71 -12.33 5.34
N ASP A 26 7.54 -13.09 6.42
CA ASP A 26 8.28 -12.87 7.67
C ASP A 26 9.59 -13.66 7.60
N ASN A 27 10.61 -13.06 7.02
CA ASN A 27 11.92 -13.66 6.80
C ASN A 27 13.00 -12.79 7.43
N GLU A 28 14.27 -13.10 7.14
CA GLU A 28 15.40 -12.34 7.68
C GLU A 28 15.38 -10.89 7.26
N GLU A 29 15.00 -10.60 6.02
CA GLU A 29 14.87 -9.22 5.55
C GLU A 29 13.81 -8.46 6.35
N MET A 30 12.70 -9.10 6.67
CA MET A 30 11.65 -8.50 7.48
C MET A 30 12.14 -8.24 8.90
N LYS A 31 12.94 -9.15 9.46
CA LYS A 31 13.54 -8.98 10.78
C LYS A 31 14.47 -7.76 10.79
N GLN A 32 15.30 -7.62 9.76
CA GLN A 32 16.20 -6.47 9.64
C GLN A 32 15.42 -5.16 9.50
N LEU A 33 14.35 -5.16 8.70
CA LEU A 33 13.48 -4.00 8.54
C LEU A 33 12.84 -3.61 9.86
N THR A 34 12.35 -4.59 10.61
CA THR A 34 11.74 -4.36 11.92
C THR A 34 12.74 -3.75 12.89
N GLU A 35 13.95 -4.26 12.93
CA GLU A 35 15.02 -3.74 13.78
C GLU A 35 15.39 -2.30 13.40
N SER A 36 15.46 -2.02 12.11
CA SER A 36 15.72 -0.67 11.62
C SER A 36 14.65 0.31 12.07
N ILE A 37 13.39 -0.10 12.00
CA ILE A 37 12.26 0.74 12.45
C ILE A 37 12.32 0.97 13.95
N LEU A 38 12.67 -0.04 14.73
CA LEU A 38 12.83 0.09 16.17
C LEU A 38 13.94 1.06 16.54
N THR A 39 15.01 1.09 15.76
CA THR A 39 16.19 1.92 16.03
C THR A 39 16.03 3.34 15.53
N GLN A 40 15.53 3.51 14.32
CA GLN A 40 15.52 4.80 13.61
C GLN A 40 14.11 5.35 13.36
N GLY A 41 13.09 4.55 13.60
CA GLY A 41 11.72 4.90 13.24
C GLY A 41 11.45 4.63 11.77
N LEU A 42 10.22 4.88 11.36
CA LEU A 42 9.84 4.74 9.95
C LEU A 42 10.14 6.05 9.23
N LEU A 43 11.18 6.05 8.40
CA LEU A 43 11.66 7.25 7.72
C LEU A 43 10.88 7.56 6.45
N THR A 44 10.35 6.53 5.78
CA THR A 44 9.58 6.68 4.55
C THR A 44 8.10 6.50 4.86
N PRO A 45 7.26 7.50 4.56
CA PRO A 45 5.83 7.39 4.89
C PRO A 45 5.15 6.31 4.06
N LEU A 46 4.10 5.72 4.64
CA LEU A 46 3.19 4.83 3.92
C LEU A 46 2.26 5.68 3.07
N VAL A 47 1.91 5.20 1.89
CA VAL A 47 0.92 5.88 1.05
C VAL A 47 -0.44 5.22 1.25
N VAL A 48 -1.43 6.03 1.64
CA VAL A 48 -2.75 5.53 2.01
C VAL A 48 -3.84 6.36 1.33
N ARG A 49 -5.04 5.77 1.21
CA ARG A 49 -6.23 6.50 0.76
C ARG A 49 -7.33 6.40 1.82
N PRO A 50 -8.14 7.44 2.00
CA PRO A 50 -9.21 7.37 2.99
C PRO A 50 -10.34 6.43 2.55
N LEU A 51 -10.91 5.73 3.52
CA LEU A 51 -12.10 4.91 3.34
C LEU A 51 -13.27 5.56 4.07
N GLU A 52 -14.50 5.13 3.75
CA GLU A 52 -15.71 5.77 4.26
C GLU A 52 -15.87 5.68 5.79
N ASN A 53 -15.34 4.66 6.40
CA ASN A 53 -15.55 4.39 7.83
C ASN A 53 -14.50 5.02 8.75
N GLY A 54 -13.73 5.98 8.25
CA GLY A 54 -12.69 6.62 9.06
C GLY A 54 -11.39 5.83 9.13
N THR A 55 -11.27 4.76 8.36
CA THR A 55 -10.03 4.01 8.22
C THR A 55 -9.36 4.38 6.90
N TYR A 56 -8.15 3.85 6.69
CA TYR A 56 -7.34 4.16 5.52
C TYR A 56 -6.78 2.87 4.93
N GLU A 57 -6.79 2.79 3.62
CA GLU A 57 -6.26 1.61 2.91
C GLU A 57 -4.85 1.91 2.44
N VAL A 58 -3.91 1.03 2.77
CA VAL A 58 -2.51 1.20 2.39
C VAL A 58 -2.34 0.83 0.91
N ILE A 59 -1.78 1.77 0.15
CA ILE A 59 -1.50 1.58 -1.27
C ILE A 59 -0.04 1.17 -1.46
N SER A 60 0.87 1.80 -0.73
CA SER A 60 2.29 1.51 -0.81
C SER A 60 2.88 1.39 0.58
N GLY A 61 3.74 0.40 0.77
CA GLY A 61 4.43 0.18 2.03
C GLY A 61 3.88 -0.96 2.86
N HIS A 62 3.28 -1.99 2.25
CA HIS A 62 2.72 -3.13 3.00
C HIS A 62 3.76 -3.85 3.84
N ARG A 63 5.00 -3.99 3.36
CA ARG A 63 6.07 -4.58 4.14
C ARG A 63 6.42 -3.72 5.35
N ARG A 64 6.44 -2.40 5.16
CA ARG A 64 6.71 -1.45 6.25
C ARG A 64 5.58 -1.45 7.26
N LEU A 65 4.33 -1.54 6.79
CA LEU A 65 3.17 -1.66 7.69
C LEU A 65 3.31 -2.90 8.58
N TYR A 66 3.63 -4.04 7.98
CA TYR A 66 3.83 -5.29 8.71
C TYR A 66 4.96 -5.14 9.75
N ALA A 67 6.09 -4.56 9.33
CA ALA A 67 7.23 -4.35 10.22
C ALA A 67 6.90 -3.39 11.37
N CYS A 68 6.13 -2.34 11.11
CA CYS A 68 5.70 -1.41 12.15
C CYS A 68 4.79 -2.07 13.17
N LYS A 69 3.87 -2.93 12.72
CA LYS A 69 3.01 -3.70 13.63
C LYS A 69 3.83 -4.64 14.48
N LYS A 70 4.80 -5.30 13.86
CA LYS A 70 5.70 -6.22 14.56
C LYS A 70 6.58 -5.49 15.58
N ALA A 71 6.98 -4.26 15.27
CA ALA A 71 7.79 -3.43 16.15
C ALA A 71 6.98 -2.76 17.27
N GLY A 72 5.66 -2.86 17.24
CA GLY A 72 4.80 -2.24 18.24
C GLY A 72 4.65 -0.74 18.11
N ILE A 73 4.85 -0.19 16.92
CA ILE A 73 4.70 1.24 16.66
C ILE A 73 3.22 1.62 16.68
N GLU A 74 2.87 2.65 17.43
CA GLU A 74 1.46 3.07 17.59
C GLU A 74 1.00 4.05 16.53
N THR A 75 1.87 4.97 16.10
CA THR A 75 1.56 5.95 15.06
C THR A 75 2.62 5.91 13.99
N VAL A 76 2.21 6.13 12.74
CA VAL A 76 3.13 6.07 11.60
C VAL A 76 2.92 7.26 10.68
N PRO A 77 3.99 7.74 10.03
CA PRO A 77 3.85 8.79 9.04
C PRO A 77 3.22 8.24 7.77
N VAL A 78 2.27 8.97 7.22
CA VAL A 78 1.56 8.58 6.00
C VAL A 78 1.44 9.75 5.04
N LEU A 79 1.34 9.44 3.76
CA LEU A 79 0.88 10.37 2.74
C LEU A 79 -0.54 9.95 2.38
N ILE A 80 -1.49 10.83 2.58
CA ILE A 80 -2.89 10.57 2.28
C ILE A 80 -3.17 11.09 0.88
N VAL A 81 -3.57 10.19 -0.01
CA VAL A 81 -3.89 10.54 -1.40
C VAL A 81 -5.35 10.23 -1.68
N GLU A 82 -6.02 11.14 -2.38
CA GLU A 82 -7.43 10.97 -2.74
C GLU A 82 -7.53 10.20 -4.06
N LEU A 83 -7.58 8.88 -3.97
CA LEU A 83 -7.69 7.99 -5.12
C LEU A 83 -8.89 7.07 -4.94
N ASP A 84 -9.60 6.78 -6.03
CA ASP A 84 -10.60 5.72 -6.00
C ASP A 84 -9.90 4.35 -6.01
N ARG A 85 -10.69 3.27 -5.84
CA ARG A 85 -10.13 1.93 -5.74
C ARG A 85 -9.33 1.54 -6.99
N ASP A 86 -9.81 1.89 -8.17
CA ASP A 86 -9.14 1.48 -9.41
C ASP A 86 -7.81 2.21 -9.59
N ALA A 87 -7.78 3.51 -9.33
CA ALA A 87 -6.54 4.27 -9.38
C ALA A 87 -5.55 3.77 -8.33
N ALA A 88 -6.05 3.41 -7.14
CA ALA A 88 -5.22 2.85 -6.07
C ALA A 88 -4.66 1.49 -6.47
N ALA A 89 -5.45 0.64 -7.14
CA ALA A 89 -4.99 -0.67 -7.61
C ALA A 89 -3.86 -0.53 -8.61
N ILE A 90 -3.97 0.42 -9.54
CA ILE A 90 -2.93 0.69 -10.53
C ILE A 90 -1.65 1.16 -9.83
N ALA A 91 -1.79 2.10 -8.89
CA ALA A 91 -0.64 2.61 -8.12
C ALA A 91 0.03 1.51 -7.31
N LEU A 92 -0.76 0.62 -6.68
CA LEU A 92 -0.23 -0.52 -5.93
C LEU A 92 0.63 -1.41 -6.82
N VAL A 93 0.10 -1.79 -7.98
CA VAL A 93 0.81 -2.67 -8.90
C VAL A 93 2.08 -2.01 -9.40
N ASP A 94 1.99 -0.76 -9.86
CA ASP A 94 3.14 -0.04 -10.41
C ASP A 94 4.24 0.14 -9.38
N SER A 95 3.90 0.38 -8.12
CA SER A 95 4.89 0.54 -7.05
C SER A 95 5.62 -0.76 -6.71
N ASN A 96 5.04 -1.91 -7.03
CA ASN A 96 5.61 -3.21 -6.71
C ASN A 96 6.29 -3.92 -7.88
N LEU A 97 6.01 -3.53 -9.12
CA LEU A 97 6.58 -4.21 -10.29
C LEU A 97 8.10 -4.05 -10.42
N HIS A 98 8.68 -3.12 -9.68
CA HIS A 98 10.12 -2.88 -9.69
C HIS A 98 10.87 -3.66 -8.61
N ARG A 99 10.18 -4.48 -7.83
CA ARG A 99 10.83 -5.30 -6.79
C ARG A 99 11.61 -6.44 -7.45
N GLU A 100 12.80 -6.70 -6.94
CA GLU A 100 13.68 -7.73 -7.50
C GLU A 100 13.17 -9.16 -7.30
N HIS A 101 12.37 -9.39 -6.27
CA HIS A 101 11.96 -10.74 -5.86
C HIS A 101 10.45 -10.93 -5.94
N ILE A 102 9.87 -10.60 -7.10
CA ILE A 102 8.45 -10.86 -7.33
C ILE A 102 8.31 -12.26 -7.92
N LEU A 103 7.48 -13.09 -7.28
CA LEU A 103 7.17 -14.42 -7.79
C LEU A 103 6.36 -14.31 -9.08
N PRO A 104 6.53 -15.26 -10.03
CA PRO A 104 5.73 -15.24 -11.26
C PRO A 104 4.23 -15.24 -11.01
N SER A 105 3.75 -15.96 -9.98
CA SER A 105 2.34 -15.96 -9.61
C SER A 105 1.87 -14.60 -9.12
N GLU A 106 2.68 -13.92 -8.31
CA GLU A 106 2.37 -12.57 -7.83
C GLU A 106 2.28 -11.60 -9.01
N LYS A 107 3.22 -11.71 -9.95
CA LYS A 107 3.28 -10.86 -11.12
C LYS A 107 2.03 -11.05 -12.00
N ALA A 108 1.60 -12.30 -12.19
CA ALA A 108 0.41 -12.60 -12.97
C ALA A 108 -0.85 -12.00 -12.34
N PHE A 109 -1.01 -12.15 -11.03
CA PHE A 109 -2.14 -11.56 -10.31
C PHE A 109 -2.09 -10.03 -10.35
N ALA A 110 -0.90 -9.45 -10.25
CA ALA A 110 -0.73 -8.01 -10.30
C ALA A 110 -1.16 -7.45 -11.66
N TYR A 111 -0.74 -8.07 -12.74
CA TYR A 111 -1.15 -7.65 -14.07
C TYR A 111 -2.66 -7.77 -14.27
N LYS A 112 -3.25 -8.85 -13.77
CA LYS A 112 -4.69 -9.03 -13.86
C LYS A 112 -5.43 -7.93 -13.11
N LEU A 113 -4.99 -7.61 -11.90
CA LEU A 113 -5.58 -6.55 -11.09
C LEU A 113 -5.48 -5.20 -11.81
N LYS A 114 -4.31 -4.90 -12.38
CA LYS A 114 -4.09 -3.66 -13.12
C LYS A 114 -4.98 -3.57 -14.35
N LEU A 115 -5.08 -4.64 -15.13
CA LEU A 115 -5.91 -4.67 -16.33
C LEU A 115 -7.39 -4.47 -16.00
N GLU A 116 -7.87 -5.11 -14.93
CA GLU A 116 -9.25 -4.92 -14.50
C GLU A 116 -9.50 -3.48 -14.08
N ALA A 117 -8.57 -2.87 -13.34
CA ALA A 117 -8.70 -1.48 -12.91
C ALA A 117 -8.70 -0.53 -14.09
N LEU A 118 -7.81 -0.74 -15.07
CA LEU A 118 -7.78 0.07 -16.28
C LEU A 118 -9.05 -0.06 -17.09
N LYS A 119 -9.58 -1.26 -17.18
CA LYS A 119 -10.84 -1.52 -17.89
C LYS A 119 -12.01 -0.77 -17.23
N GLN A 120 -12.08 -0.80 -15.90
CA GLN A 120 -13.11 -0.08 -15.16
C GLN A 120 -12.99 1.43 -15.38
N GLN A 121 -11.79 1.97 -15.37
CA GLN A 121 -11.57 3.39 -15.63
C GLN A 121 -11.97 3.76 -17.06
N GLY A 122 -11.63 2.91 -18.04
CA GLY A 122 -12.01 3.12 -19.43
C GLY A 122 -13.52 3.17 -19.61
N GLN A 123 -14.23 2.26 -18.94
CA GLN A 123 -15.69 2.24 -18.99
C GLN A 123 -16.29 3.52 -18.38
N ARG A 124 -15.74 3.99 -17.26
CA ARG A 124 -16.22 5.24 -16.66
C ARG A 124 -15.95 6.44 -17.54
N THR A 125 -14.80 6.45 -18.20
CA THR A 125 -14.45 7.53 -19.13
C THR A 125 -15.39 7.55 -20.32
N ASP A 126 -15.75 6.37 -20.83
CA ASP A 126 -16.64 6.24 -21.98
C ASP A 126 -18.07 6.70 -21.67
N LEU A 127 -18.43 6.74 -20.40
CA LEU A 127 -19.77 7.18 -19.98
C LEU A 127 -19.89 8.70 -19.91
N THR A 128 -18.81 9.42 -20.01
CA THR A 128 -18.84 10.88 -20.04
C THR A 128 -18.80 11.39 -21.47
#